data_63fb53d50d2867a2280c4961b5be594a
#
_entry.id   63fb53d50d2867a2280c4961b5be594a
#
_cell.length_a   1.000
_cell.length_b   1.000
_cell.length_c   1.000
_cell.angle_alpha   90.00
_cell.angle_beta   90.00
_cell.angle_gamma   90.00
#
_symmetry.space_group_name_H-M   'P 1'
#
loop_
_entity.id
_entity.type
_entity.pdbx_description
1 polymer ?
#
loop_
_entity_poly.entity_id
_entity_poly.type
_entity_poly.pdbx_seq_one_letter_code
_entity_poly.pdbx_strand_id
1 'polypeptide(L)'
;MRRIGIIGIVSLALGLLTMADPLLAEELSGKVYRGGTPAANLSITVEGKDAETRTDGKGEYRLDLPPGNYTLVIRGQRFPVTVSSGGTKQDIRL
;
A
#
# COMPACT_ATOMS: atom_id res chain seq x y z
N MET A 1 13.22 30.97 -18.23
CA MET A 1 12.93 30.16 -18.00
C MET A 1 13.16 29.93 -17.80
N ARG A 2 13.06 29.96 -17.95
CA ARG A 2 12.77 29.01 -17.58
C ARG A 2 12.91 28.57 -17.30
N ARG A 3 12.85 28.91 -17.59
CA ARG A 3 12.53 27.90 -17.17
C ARG A 3 12.45 27.39 -16.83
N ILE A 4 12.54 28.06 -17.19
CA ILE A 4 12.09 27.08 -16.80
C ILE A 4 12.10 26.59 -16.48
N GLY A 5 12.11 27.17 -16.85
CA GLY A 5 11.64 26.13 -16.63
C GLY A 5 11.78 25.76 -16.30
N ILE A 6 11.64 26.04 -16.27
CA ILE A 6 11.35 25.20 -15.92
C ILE A 6 11.44 24.80 -15.46
N ILE A 7 11.29 25.19 -15.81
CA ILE A 7 10.94 24.32 -15.42
C ILE A 7 10.89 23.95 -14.89
N GLY A 8 10.71 24.37 -15.27
CA GLY A 8 10.10 23.50 -14.91
C GLY A 8 10.10 23.24 -14.42
N ILE A 9 9.69 23.29 -14.44
CA ILE A 9 9.17 22.50 -13.96
C ILE A 9 9.08 22.11 -13.49
N VAL A 10 8.86 22.47 -13.93
CA VAL A 10 8.33 21.63 -13.57
C VAL A 10 8.17 21.33 -13.09
N SER A 11 7.87 21.53 -13.34
CA SER A 11 7.31 20.78 -12.93
C SER A 11 7.23 20.53 -12.48
N LEU A 12 6.74 20.72 -12.79
CA LEU A 12 6.20 19.95 -12.37
C LEU A 12 5.98 19.69 -11.94
N ALA A 13 5.75 19.90 -12.23
CA ALA A 13 5.26 19.19 -11.92
C ALA A 13 5.03 18.97 -11.64
N LEU A 14 4.50 19.08 -11.78
CA LEU A 14 4.06 18.46 -11.56
C LEU A 14 3.66 18.04 -11.12
N GLY A 15 3.38 17.93 -11.07
CA GLY A 15 2.80 17.25 -10.77
C GLY A 15 2.47 16.87 -10.39
N LEU A 16 1.88 16.65 -10.32
CA LEU A 16 1.58 16.00 -10.04
C LEU A 16 1.44 15.50 -9.61
N LEU A 17 1.23 15.46 -9.59
CA LEU A 17 0.93 14.44 -9.26
C LEU A 17 0.25 14.07 -8.11
N THR A 18 -0.91 13.76 -7.93
CA THR A 18 -1.62 13.32 -6.79
C THR A 18 -1.57 11.88 -6.57
N MET A 19 -1.06 11.14 -7.45
CA MET A 19 -0.73 9.78 -7.21
C MET A 19 0.30 9.70 -6.15
N ALA A 20 0.33 8.62 -5.40
CA ALA A 20 1.38 8.39 -4.46
C ALA A 20 2.70 8.50 -5.16
N ASP A 21 3.58 9.34 -4.66
CA ASP A 21 4.92 9.45 -5.16
C ASP A 21 5.65 8.16 -4.80
N PRO A 22 6.18 7.40 -5.77
CA PRO A 22 6.87 6.16 -5.44
C PRO A 22 8.02 6.35 -4.47
N LEU A 23 8.62 7.55 -4.43
CA LEU A 23 9.70 7.83 -3.49
C LEU A 23 9.21 7.97 -2.07
N LEU A 24 7.89 8.17 -1.87
CA LEU A 24 7.31 8.27 -0.54
C LEU A 24 6.61 6.99 -0.12
N ALA A 25 6.49 6.02 -0.99
CA ALA A 25 5.83 4.78 -0.65
C ALA A 25 6.70 3.93 0.27
N GLU A 26 6.07 3.35 1.27
CA GLU A 26 6.73 2.46 2.21
C GLU A 26 6.13 1.07 2.03
N GLU A 27 6.87 0.06 2.45
CA GLU A 27 6.40 -1.31 2.29
C GLU A 27 5.55 -1.73 3.49
N LEU A 28 4.32 -2.14 3.21
CA LEU A 28 3.45 -2.79 4.17
C LEU A 28 3.48 -4.28 3.85
N SER A 29 3.81 -5.10 4.82
CA SER A 29 3.92 -6.54 4.59
C SER A 29 3.43 -7.30 5.81
N GLY A 30 3.27 -8.61 5.67
CA GLY A 30 2.86 -9.47 6.77
C GLY A 30 2.31 -10.77 6.26
N LYS A 31 1.65 -11.50 7.15
CA LYS A 31 0.97 -12.75 6.82
C LYS A 31 -0.49 -12.66 7.16
N VAL A 32 -1.30 -13.35 6.37
CA VAL A 32 -2.72 -13.47 6.63
C VAL A 32 -2.99 -14.90 7.07
N TYR A 33 -3.70 -15.04 8.19
CA TYR A 33 -4.07 -16.34 8.73
C TYR A 33 -5.58 -16.51 8.71
N ARG A 34 -6.02 -17.72 8.44
CA ARG A 34 -7.42 -18.07 8.52
C ARG A 34 -7.53 -19.35 9.33
N GLY A 35 -8.16 -19.28 10.52
CA GLY A 35 -8.24 -20.40 11.41
C GLY A 35 -6.88 -20.87 11.90
N GLY A 36 -5.92 -19.96 12.05
CA GLY A 36 -4.58 -20.29 12.51
C GLY A 36 -3.65 -20.82 11.44
N THR A 37 -4.12 -20.92 10.20
CA THR A 37 -3.33 -21.43 9.09
C THR A 37 -3.03 -20.29 8.11
N PRO A 38 -1.81 -20.20 7.57
CA PRO A 38 -1.52 -19.19 6.55
C PRO A 38 -2.49 -19.32 5.38
N ALA A 39 -3.07 -18.21 4.97
CA ALA A 39 -4.09 -18.18 3.92
C ALA A 39 -3.47 -17.76 2.59
N ALA A 40 -3.35 -18.70 1.67
CA ALA A 40 -2.75 -18.45 0.37
C ALA A 40 -3.77 -17.92 -0.61
N ASN A 41 -3.26 -17.13 -1.57
CA ASN A 41 -4.01 -16.71 -2.74
C ASN A 41 -5.26 -15.90 -2.42
N LEU A 42 -5.20 -15.08 -1.37
CA LEU A 42 -6.30 -14.18 -1.01
C LEU A 42 -6.05 -12.79 -1.56
N SER A 43 -7.11 -12.21 -2.09
CA SER A 43 -7.05 -10.84 -2.60
C SER A 43 -7.17 -9.86 -1.45
N ILE A 44 -6.33 -8.83 -1.45
CA ILE A 44 -6.31 -7.78 -0.44
C ILE A 44 -6.44 -6.45 -1.18
N THR A 45 -7.45 -5.67 -0.84
CA THR A 45 -7.62 -4.35 -1.42
C THR A 45 -7.54 -3.30 -0.32
N VAL A 46 -7.24 -2.06 -0.72
CA VAL A 46 -7.21 -0.93 0.20
C VAL A 46 -8.48 -0.13 -0.04
N GLU A 47 -9.29 0.06 1.00
CA GLU A 47 -10.55 0.75 0.87
C GLU A 47 -10.34 2.17 0.35
N GLY A 48 -11.11 2.53 -0.68
CA GLY A 48 -11.05 3.87 -1.25
C GLY A 48 -9.86 4.14 -2.14
N LYS A 49 -9.06 3.14 -2.44
CA LYS A 49 -7.88 3.30 -3.29
C LYS A 49 -7.80 2.17 -4.31
N ASP A 50 -7.01 2.38 -5.35
CA ASP A 50 -6.80 1.37 -6.39
C ASP A 50 -5.65 0.44 -6.07
N ALA A 51 -5.25 0.36 -4.81
CA ALA A 51 -4.16 -0.51 -4.41
C ALA A 51 -4.70 -1.91 -4.11
N GLU A 52 -4.00 -2.92 -4.59
CA GLU A 52 -4.42 -4.30 -4.42
C GLU A 52 -3.21 -5.21 -4.41
N THR A 53 -3.28 -6.31 -3.66
CA THR A 53 -2.26 -7.35 -3.70
C THR A 53 -2.93 -8.69 -3.40
N ARG A 54 -2.13 -9.74 -3.34
CA ARG A 54 -2.64 -11.08 -3.11
C ARG A 54 -1.63 -11.84 -2.27
N THR A 55 -2.09 -12.67 -1.35
CA THR A 55 -1.17 -13.47 -0.56
C THR A 55 -0.56 -14.56 -1.43
N ASP A 56 0.69 -14.91 -1.12
CA ASP A 56 1.38 -15.98 -1.80
C ASP A 56 1.07 -17.34 -1.15
N GLY A 57 1.81 -18.39 -1.53
CA GLY A 57 1.59 -19.72 -1.01
C GLY A 57 1.84 -19.86 0.48
N LYS A 58 2.53 -18.92 1.10
CA LYS A 58 2.80 -18.92 2.53
C LYS A 58 1.91 -17.96 3.28
N GLY A 59 0.93 -17.36 2.60
CA GLY A 59 0.05 -16.38 3.20
C GLY A 59 0.65 -14.99 3.34
N GLU A 60 1.81 -14.76 2.74
CA GLU A 60 2.49 -13.47 2.85
C GLU A 60 1.96 -12.48 1.83
N TYR A 61 1.87 -11.21 2.23
CA TYR A 61 1.44 -10.15 1.34
C TYR A 61 2.39 -8.96 1.44
N ARG A 62 2.32 -8.10 0.43
CA ARG A 62 3.16 -6.92 0.34
C ARG A 62 2.44 -5.86 -0.46
N LEU A 63 2.45 -4.62 0.06
CA LEU A 63 1.87 -3.46 -0.58
C LEU A 63 2.79 -2.27 -0.38
N ASP A 64 2.87 -1.41 -1.38
CA ASP A 64 3.62 -0.16 -1.26
C ASP A 64 2.62 0.98 -1.11
N LEU A 65 2.66 1.66 0.02
CA LEU A 65 1.74 2.75 0.34
C LEU A 65 2.49 3.87 1.04
N PRO A 66 2.15 5.14 0.77
CA PRO A 66 2.71 6.24 1.56
C PRO A 66 2.33 6.08 3.03
N PRO A 67 3.12 6.64 3.94
CA PRO A 67 2.75 6.59 5.37
C PRO A 67 1.36 7.16 5.59
N GLY A 68 0.59 6.52 6.44
CA GLY A 68 -0.77 6.93 6.72
C GLY A 68 -1.61 5.81 7.29
N ASN A 69 -2.88 6.13 7.50
CA ASN A 69 -3.85 5.16 8.02
C ASN A 69 -4.69 4.63 6.88
N TYR A 70 -4.85 3.31 6.83
CA TYR A 70 -5.58 2.66 5.75
C TYR A 70 -6.48 1.57 6.32
N THR A 71 -7.44 1.14 5.53
CA THR A 71 -8.27 -0.01 5.85
C THR A 71 -8.08 -1.04 4.75
N LEU A 72 -7.59 -2.21 5.12
CA LEU A 72 -7.47 -3.33 4.19
C LEU A 72 -8.77 -4.11 4.17
N VAL A 73 -9.18 -4.57 3.00
CA VAL A 73 -10.38 -5.38 2.85
C VAL A 73 -9.98 -6.74 2.32
N ILE A 74 -10.31 -7.77 3.09
CA ILE A 74 -10.00 -9.16 2.74
C ILE A 74 -11.27 -9.97 2.94
N ARG A 75 -11.81 -10.54 1.87
CA ARG A 75 -13.03 -11.35 1.91
C ARG A 75 -14.17 -10.62 2.60
N GLY A 76 -14.28 -9.32 2.36
CA GLY A 76 -15.35 -8.51 2.95
C GLY A 76 -15.09 -8.06 4.37
N GLN A 77 -14.00 -8.48 4.99
CA GLN A 77 -13.64 -8.03 6.33
C GLN A 77 -12.67 -6.88 6.25
N ARG A 78 -12.77 -5.95 7.17
CA ARG A 78 -12.01 -4.70 7.16
C ARG A 78 -11.01 -4.70 8.30
N PHE A 79 -9.78 -4.33 7.99
CA PHE A 79 -8.70 -4.32 8.97
C PHE A 79 -7.96 -2.98 8.90
N PRO A 80 -8.00 -2.19 10.00
CA PRO A 80 -7.26 -0.94 10.01
C PRO A 80 -5.76 -1.21 10.14
N VAL A 81 -4.96 -0.48 9.37
CA VAL A 81 -3.51 -0.58 9.45
C VAL A 81 -2.92 0.82 9.37
N THR A 82 -1.76 1.00 9.97
CA THR A 82 -1.02 2.25 9.89
C THR A 82 0.32 1.94 9.25
N VAL A 83 0.61 2.65 8.15
CA VAL A 83 1.89 2.52 7.47
C VAL A 83 2.80 3.63 7.97
N SER A 84 3.94 3.25 8.49
CA SER A 84 4.91 4.19 9.05
C SER A 84 6.08 4.38 8.11
N SER A 85 6.75 5.51 8.25
CA SER A 85 8.00 5.76 7.56
C SER A 85 8.98 4.64 7.89
N GLY A 86 9.63 4.07 6.86
CA GLY A 86 10.55 2.96 7.06
C GLY A 86 9.91 1.59 6.89
N GLY A 87 8.59 1.56 6.65
CA GLY A 87 7.89 0.31 6.44
C GLY A 87 7.15 -0.18 7.66
N THR A 88 6.19 -1.08 7.44
CA THR A 88 5.34 -1.62 8.51
C THR A 88 5.10 -3.10 8.25
N LYS A 89 5.18 -3.89 9.30
CA LYS A 89 4.83 -5.30 9.23
C LYS A 89 3.58 -5.52 10.06
N GLN A 90 2.54 -6.04 9.42
CA GLN A 90 1.24 -6.24 10.06
C GLN A 90 0.67 -7.59 9.66
N ASP A 91 0.59 -8.51 10.60
CA ASP A 91 -0.08 -9.79 10.37
C ASP A 91 -1.57 -9.63 10.58
N ILE A 92 -2.37 -10.39 9.83
CA ILE A 92 -3.81 -10.28 9.84
C ILE A 92 -4.41 -11.66 10.12
N ARG A 93 -5.38 -11.71 11.02
CA ARG A 93 -6.06 -12.95 11.34
C ARG A 93 -7.53 -12.80 10.97
N LEU A 94 -7.95 -13.67 10.08
CA LEU A 94 -9.35 -13.72 9.66
C LEU A 94 -10.19 -14.54 10.65
#